data_52614935739a74bbf172c7b1fc2660b1
#
_entry.id   52614935739a74bbf172c7b1fc2660b1
#
_cell.length_a   1.000
_cell.length_b   1.000
_cell.length_c   1.000
_cell.angle_alpha   90.00
_cell.angle_beta   90.00
_cell.angle_gamma   90.00
#
_symmetry.space_group_name_H-M   'P 1'
#
loop_
_entity.id
_entity.type
_entity.pdbx_description
1 polymer ?
#
loop_
_entity_poly.entity_id
_entity_poly.type
_entity_poly.pdbx_seq_one_letter_code
_entity_poly.pdbx_strand_id
1 'polypeptide(L)'
;MKKLMLSVLPALLFNTTVAVAEPYWATKPVQCGTLQDIVDSSKIYGEQPSVVFEGQAINEKGDKTTTKFIIATNEKTQTWTLIEFPAGNDIGCILGKGTGLVRLLQQHESI
;
A
#
# COMPACT_ATOMS: atom_id res chain seq x y z
N MET A 1 26.90 -43.32 27.30
CA MET A 1 26.95 -42.13 28.11
C MET A 1 26.98 -40.86 27.27
N LYS A 2 27.96 -40.76 26.47
CA LYS A 2 28.10 -39.62 25.63
C LYS A 2 26.98 -39.47 24.62
N LYS A 3 26.38 -40.60 24.34
CA LYS A 3 25.33 -40.65 23.35
C LYS A 3 24.11 -39.85 23.75
N LEU A 4 23.95 -39.70 25.03
CA LEU A 4 22.79 -38.99 25.52
C LEU A 4 22.80 -37.52 25.12
N MET A 5 23.99 -36.98 25.05
CA MET A 5 24.13 -35.56 24.72
C MET A 5 23.72 -35.30 23.28
N LEU A 6 23.93 -36.25 22.44
CA LEU A 6 23.62 -36.09 21.05
C LEU A 6 22.13 -35.99 20.79
N SER A 7 21.35 -36.68 21.57
CA SER A 7 19.93 -36.66 21.36
C SER A 7 19.29 -35.35 21.74
N VAL A 8 19.95 -34.55 22.52
CA VAL A 8 19.40 -33.26 22.94
C VAL A 8 19.49 -32.23 21.86
N LEU A 9 20.55 -32.25 21.10
CA LEU A 9 20.77 -31.23 20.08
C LEU A 9 19.68 -31.13 19.04
N PRO A 10 19.22 -32.24 18.48
CA PRO A 10 18.16 -32.16 17.48
C PRO A 10 16.89 -31.49 18.01
N ALA A 11 16.60 -31.73 19.26
CA ALA A 11 15.42 -31.13 19.85
C ALA A 11 15.50 -29.64 19.91
N LEU A 12 16.67 -29.13 20.14
CA LEU A 12 16.84 -27.67 20.18
C LEU A 12 16.64 -27.04 18.83
N LEU A 13 17.03 -27.74 17.80
CA LEU A 13 16.89 -27.20 16.46
C LEU A 13 15.45 -27.05 16.06
N PHE A 14 14.60 -27.89 16.52
CA PHE A 14 13.19 -27.80 16.20
C PHE A 14 12.51 -26.62 16.84
N ASN A 15 13.09 -26.11 17.90
CA ASN A 15 12.53 -24.98 18.57
C ASN A 15 12.75 -23.67 17.83
N THR A 16 13.55 -23.69 16.79
CA THR A 16 13.78 -22.52 15.99
C THR A 16 12.78 -22.44 14.86
N THR A 17 11.54 -22.67 15.14
CA THR A 17 10.52 -22.54 14.13
C THR A 17 10.32 -21.08 13.79
N VAL A 18 9.79 -20.88 12.61
CA VAL A 18 9.56 -19.55 12.10
C VAL A 18 8.57 -18.82 12.98
N ALA A 19 8.98 -17.67 13.47
CA ALA A 19 8.07 -16.78 14.16
C ALA A 19 7.37 -15.91 13.12
N VAL A 20 6.05 -15.98 13.08
CA VAL A 20 5.27 -15.14 12.19
C VAL A 20 5.00 -13.84 12.92
N ALA A 21 5.43 -12.73 12.34
CA ALA A 21 5.17 -11.43 12.92
C ALA A 21 3.68 -11.12 12.81
N GLU A 22 3.10 -10.64 13.88
CA GLU A 22 1.72 -10.22 13.87
C GLU A 22 1.61 -8.83 13.27
N PRO A 23 0.52 -8.54 12.57
CA PRO A 23 0.28 -7.19 12.09
C PRO A 23 0.28 -6.19 13.23
N TYR A 24 0.80 -5.02 12.97
CA TYR A 24 0.81 -3.94 13.95
C TYR A 24 0.46 -2.62 13.27
N TRP A 25 -0.04 -1.69 14.06
CA TRP A 25 -0.36 -0.37 13.55
C TRP A 25 0.89 0.48 13.50
N ALA A 26 1.06 1.16 12.38
CA ALA A 26 2.20 2.03 12.17
C ALA A 26 1.72 3.36 11.61
N THR A 27 2.51 4.40 11.83
CA THR A 27 2.25 5.71 11.23
C THR A 27 3.19 5.93 10.07
N LYS A 28 2.64 6.55 9.03
CA LYS A 28 3.40 6.91 7.85
C LYS A 28 3.09 8.37 7.52
N PRO A 29 4.09 9.22 7.39
CA PRO A 29 3.84 10.60 7.00
C PRO A 29 3.29 10.65 5.59
N VAL A 30 2.24 11.45 5.39
CA VAL A 30 1.65 11.67 4.08
C VAL A 30 1.46 13.16 3.88
N GLN A 31 1.48 13.58 2.63
CA GLN A 31 1.28 14.97 2.28
C GLN A 31 -0.19 15.19 1.94
N CYS A 32 -0.83 16.11 2.64
CA CYS A 32 -2.26 16.38 2.46
C CYS A 32 -2.49 17.85 2.13
N GLY A 33 -3.61 18.10 1.50
CA GLY A 33 -4.08 19.45 1.15
C GLY A 33 -5.51 19.34 0.66
N THR A 34 -6.03 20.43 0.07
CA THR A 34 -7.34 20.32 -0.58
C THR A 34 -7.23 19.30 -1.71
N LEU A 35 -8.30 18.58 -1.96
CA LEU A 35 -8.29 17.59 -3.01
C LEU A 35 -7.89 18.20 -4.35
N GLN A 36 -8.38 19.40 -4.63
CA GLN A 36 -8.06 20.09 -5.88
C GLN A 36 -6.56 20.35 -5.97
N ASP A 37 -5.94 20.85 -4.90
CA ASP A 37 -4.51 21.14 -4.92
C ASP A 37 -3.69 19.85 -5.09
N ILE A 38 -4.13 18.79 -4.45
CA ILE A 38 -3.43 17.49 -4.55
C ILE A 38 -3.53 16.94 -5.96
N VAL A 39 -4.71 17.00 -6.56
CA VAL A 39 -4.89 16.55 -7.95
C VAL A 39 -4.07 17.42 -8.89
N ASP A 40 -4.08 18.73 -8.68
CA ASP A 40 -3.32 19.64 -9.53
C ASP A 40 -1.82 19.38 -9.42
N SER A 41 -1.35 18.97 -8.27
CA SER A 41 0.08 18.65 -8.11
C SER A 41 0.52 17.50 -8.99
N SER A 42 -0.37 16.55 -9.27
CA SER A 42 -0.04 15.44 -10.16
C SER A 42 0.00 15.88 -11.62
N LYS A 43 -0.73 16.92 -11.99
CA LYS A 43 -0.75 17.40 -13.35
C LYS A 43 0.57 18.01 -13.78
N ILE A 44 1.40 18.43 -12.84
CA ILE A 44 2.74 18.94 -13.15
C ILE A 44 3.57 17.87 -13.85
N TYR A 45 3.30 16.61 -13.54
CA TYR A 45 3.98 15.48 -14.16
C TYR A 45 3.23 14.93 -15.37
N GLY A 46 2.22 15.65 -15.86
CA GLY A 46 1.42 15.17 -16.97
C GLY A 46 0.51 14.01 -16.63
N GLU A 47 0.24 13.80 -15.36
CA GLU A 47 -0.62 12.72 -14.92
C GLU A 47 -2.08 13.13 -14.96
N GLN A 48 -2.94 12.16 -15.22
CA GLN A 48 -4.38 12.36 -15.20
C GLN A 48 -5.00 11.24 -14.38
N PRO A 49 -6.13 11.54 -13.70
CA PRO A 49 -6.84 10.47 -13.00
C PRO A 49 -7.22 9.35 -13.97
N SER A 50 -6.80 8.14 -13.65
CA SER A 50 -7.03 6.97 -14.50
C SER A 50 -7.96 5.98 -13.87
N VAL A 51 -7.89 5.84 -12.55
CA VAL A 51 -8.70 4.88 -11.81
C VAL A 51 -9.21 5.57 -10.56
N VAL A 52 -10.49 5.37 -10.28
CA VAL A 52 -11.11 5.83 -9.05
C VAL A 52 -11.79 4.63 -8.42
N PHE A 53 -11.53 4.42 -7.15
CA PHE A 53 -12.17 3.30 -6.45
C PHE A 53 -12.46 3.69 -5.01
N GLU A 54 -13.29 2.89 -4.37
CA GLU A 54 -13.78 3.16 -3.04
C GLU A 54 -13.46 1.98 -2.14
N GLY A 55 -13.17 2.27 -0.89
CA GLY A 55 -12.89 1.25 0.07
C GLY A 55 -13.18 1.73 1.47
N GLN A 56 -12.78 0.94 2.44
CA GLN A 56 -12.95 1.28 3.83
C GLN A 56 -11.60 1.34 4.51
N ALA A 57 -11.38 2.42 5.24
CA ALA A 57 -10.26 2.53 6.15
C ALA A 57 -10.73 2.05 7.52
N ILE A 58 -9.89 1.28 8.16
CA ILE A 58 -10.18 0.73 9.49
C ILE A 58 -9.09 1.22 10.42
N ASN A 59 -9.49 1.87 11.51
CA ASN A 59 -8.51 2.31 12.49
C ASN A 59 -8.21 1.21 13.51
N GLU A 60 -7.31 1.48 14.43
CA GLU A 60 -6.89 0.50 15.41
C GLU A 60 -8.00 0.11 16.39
N LYS A 61 -9.06 0.91 16.48
CA LYS A 61 -10.21 0.59 17.30
C LYS A 61 -11.25 -0.26 16.58
N GLY A 62 -11.01 -0.51 15.28
CA GLY A 62 -11.95 -1.24 14.48
C GLY A 62 -13.03 -0.39 13.81
N ASP A 63 -12.97 0.92 13.97
CA ASP A 63 -13.92 1.82 13.33
C ASP A 63 -13.64 1.88 11.84
N LYS A 64 -14.71 1.87 11.05
CA LYS A 64 -14.62 1.88 9.60
C LYS A 64 -15.07 3.22 9.06
N THR A 65 -14.34 3.72 8.10
CA THR A 65 -14.65 4.98 7.41
C THR A 65 -14.57 4.73 5.92
N THR A 66 -15.57 5.16 5.18
CA THR A 66 -15.52 5.08 3.72
C THR A 66 -14.51 6.08 3.20
N THR A 67 -13.67 5.61 2.31
CA THR A 67 -12.66 6.45 1.70
C THR A 67 -12.60 6.17 0.21
N LYS A 68 -12.14 7.12 -0.55
CA LYS A 68 -11.98 6.99 -1.99
C LYS A 68 -10.52 7.16 -2.36
N PHE A 69 -10.18 6.55 -3.47
CA PHE A 69 -8.81 6.57 -3.97
C PHE A 69 -8.81 6.96 -5.44
N ILE A 70 -7.81 7.71 -5.82
CA ILE A 70 -7.55 8.04 -7.22
C ILE A 70 -6.13 7.62 -7.52
N ILE A 71 -5.95 6.95 -8.65
CA ILE A 71 -4.61 6.76 -9.20
C ILE A 71 -4.52 7.67 -10.43
N ALA A 72 -3.61 8.62 -10.38
CA ALA A 72 -3.29 9.48 -11.51
C ALA A 72 -2.04 8.93 -12.18
N THR A 73 -2.06 8.85 -13.50
CA THR A 73 -0.98 8.21 -14.24
C THR A 73 -0.58 9.00 -15.47
N ASN A 74 0.68 8.86 -15.86
CA ASN A 74 1.17 9.26 -17.16
C ASN A 74 1.79 8.04 -17.80
N GLU A 75 1.12 7.48 -18.79
CA GLU A 75 1.57 6.23 -19.39
C GLU A 75 2.85 6.38 -20.22
N LYS A 76 3.11 7.58 -20.69
CA LYS A 76 4.33 7.81 -21.49
C LYS A 76 5.58 7.78 -20.63
N THR A 77 5.51 8.41 -19.47
CA THR A 77 6.65 8.47 -18.54
C THR A 77 6.58 7.38 -17.50
N GLN A 78 5.45 6.69 -17.38
CA GLN A 78 5.20 5.65 -16.38
C GLN A 78 5.20 6.17 -14.96
N THR A 79 4.88 7.45 -14.79
CA THR A 79 4.73 8.02 -13.45
C THR A 79 3.31 7.82 -12.94
N TRP A 80 3.18 7.78 -11.63
CA TRP A 80 1.88 7.58 -10.99
C TRP A 80 1.85 8.27 -9.64
N THR A 81 0.64 8.61 -9.21
CA THR A 81 0.37 9.16 -7.88
C THR A 81 -0.89 8.51 -7.34
N LEU A 82 -0.82 7.99 -6.13
CA LEU A 82 -1.97 7.40 -5.43
C LEU A 82 -2.45 8.40 -4.39
N ILE A 83 -3.72 8.77 -4.51
CA ILE A 83 -4.35 9.79 -3.67
C ILE A 83 -5.51 9.17 -2.92
N GLU A 84 -5.58 9.42 -1.63
CA GLU A 84 -6.72 9.06 -0.81
C GLU A 84 -7.49 10.31 -0.43
N PHE A 85 -8.83 10.23 -0.46
CA PHE A 85 -9.66 11.31 0.05
C PHE A 85 -10.89 10.73 0.74
N PRO A 86 -11.06 11.05 2.02
CA PRO A 86 -12.22 10.56 2.77
C PRO A 86 -13.52 11.13 2.21
N ALA A 87 -14.56 10.32 2.28
CA ALA A 87 -15.88 10.78 1.86
C ALA A 87 -16.33 11.91 2.79
N GLY A 88 -16.97 12.92 2.20
CA GLY A 88 -17.57 13.98 2.99
C GLY A 88 -16.68 15.18 3.31
N ASN A 89 -15.44 15.19 2.84
CA ASN A 89 -14.64 16.38 2.91
C ASN A 89 -13.77 16.50 1.65
N ASP A 90 -13.11 17.65 1.49
CA ASP A 90 -12.33 17.91 0.28
C ASP A 90 -10.82 17.85 0.52
N ILE A 91 -10.41 17.11 1.53
CA ILE A 91 -9.00 16.92 1.80
C ILE A 91 -8.52 15.68 1.08
N GLY A 92 -7.40 15.81 0.37
CA GLY A 92 -6.74 14.68 -0.26
C GLY A 92 -5.35 14.49 0.29
N CYS A 93 -4.89 13.26 0.30
CA CYS A 93 -3.57 12.91 0.78
C CYS A 93 -2.86 12.04 -0.24
N ILE A 94 -1.60 12.32 -0.49
CA ILE A 94 -0.78 11.50 -1.37
C ILE A 94 -0.24 10.34 -0.54
N LEU A 95 -0.66 9.13 -0.90
CA LEU A 95 -0.18 7.92 -0.23
C LEU A 95 1.10 7.39 -0.84
N GLY A 96 1.32 7.66 -2.10
CA GLY A 96 2.52 7.23 -2.78
C GLY A 96 2.60 7.80 -4.16
N LYS A 97 3.79 7.87 -4.70
CA LYS A 97 4.04 8.29 -6.07
C LYS A 97 5.37 7.72 -6.52
N GLY A 98 5.54 7.60 -7.80
CA GLY A 98 6.77 7.03 -8.30
C GLY A 98 6.74 6.84 -9.80
N THR A 99 7.61 5.96 -10.26
CA THR A 99 7.74 5.59 -11.67
C THR A 99 7.60 4.08 -11.79
N GLY A 100 7.61 3.59 -13.01
CA GLY A 100 7.57 2.15 -13.24
C GLY A 100 6.17 1.57 -13.29
N LEU A 101 5.18 2.38 -13.65
CA LEU A 101 3.82 1.89 -13.79
C LEU A 101 3.75 0.86 -14.92
N VAL A 102 3.22 -0.32 -14.60
CA VAL A 102 3.06 -1.41 -15.55
C VAL A 102 1.64 -1.93 -15.50
N ARG A 103 1.06 -2.16 -16.66
CA ARG A 103 -0.29 -2.71 -16.74
C ARG A 103 -0.21 -4.23 -16.85
N LEU A 104 -0.69 -4.89 -15.80
CA LEU A 104 -0.69 -6.34 -15.77
C LEU A 104 -1.88 -6.96 -16.51
N LEU A 105 -2.95 -6.21 -16.70
CA LEU A 105 -4.14 -6.72 -17.34
C LEU A 105 -3.90 -7.20 -18.77
N GLN A 106 -2.99 -6.53 -19.49
CA GLN A 106 -2.67 -6.93 -20.85
C GLN A 106 -2.01 -8.30 -20.92
N GLN A 107 -1.18 -8.61 -19.94
CA GLN A 107 -0.55 -9.91 -19.87
C GLN A 107 -1.57 -11.01 -19.59
N HIS A 108 -2.56 -10.69 -18.81
CA HIS A 108 -3.59 -11.64 -18.46
C HIS A 108 -4.44 -12.00 -19.68
N GLU A 109 -4.69 -11.06 -20.54
CA GLU A 109 -5.47 -11.29 -21.75
C GLU A 109 -4.77 -12.18 -22.75
N SER A 110 -3.47 -12.20 -22.72
CA SER A 110 -2.71 -13.00 -23.68
C SER A 110 -2.72 -14.48 -23.34
N ILE A 111 -3.24 -14.83 -22.21
CA ILE A 111 -3.35 -16.21 -21.81
C ILE A 111 -4.65 -16.82 -22.33
#